data_3b74d7c114940604d61ebc0466d617f1
#
_entry.id   3b74d7c114940604d61ebc0466d617f1
#
_cell.length_a   1.000
_cell.length_b   1.000
_cell.length_c   1.000
_cell.angle_alpha   90.00
_cell.angle_beta   90.00
_cell.angle_gamma   90.00
#
_symmetry.space_group_name_H-M   'P 1'
#
loop_
_entity.id
_entity.type
_entity.pdbx_description
1 polymer ?
#
loop_
_entity_poly.entity_id
_entity_poly.type
_entity_poly.pdbx_seq_one_letter_code
_entity_poly.pdbx_strand_id
1 'polypeptide(L)'
;MKYGRGIYIVVSAAVSVAITCYFPNALQGSEKALEGIISVFSILAGVLVAVMSIIGDPSMLLTGNWRLGYEHAKEIQRRISNYANLIALYVVVLIGVLVLMVLKDGGATEYNWAFTLVQALAGWGLLLSVPLPYSLMAIQKDRMTEEVNRRKASPSGNEGSK
;
A
#
# COMPACT_ATOMS: atom_id res chain seq x y z
N MET A 1 -0.23 12.72 16.17
CA MET A 1 -0.64 11.44 15.52
C MET A 1 0.50 10.61 14.91
N LYS A 2 1.78 10.86 15.20
CA LYS A 2 2.93 10.08 14.66
C LYS A 2 3.11 8.71 15.35
N TYR A 3 2.72 8.59 16.62
CA TYR A 3 2.90 7.37 17.41
C TYR A 3 2.00 6.20 16.99
N GLY A 4 0.76 6.45 16.55
CA GLY A 4 -0.18 5.40 16.19
C GLY A 4 0.26 4.57 14.97
N ARG A 5 0.90 5.20 13.97
CA ARG A 5 1.40 4.48 12.78
C ARG A 5 2.60 3.58 13.11
N GLY A 6 3.52 4.05 13.95
CA GLY A 6 4.66 3.25 14.38
C GLY A 6 4.22 2.03 15.19
N ILE A 7 3.27 2.22 16.11
CA ILE A 7 2.69 1.14 16.89
C ILE A 7 2.00 0.10 16.00
N TYR A 8 1.22 0.54 15.00
CA TYR A 8 0.55 -0.36 14.06
C TYR A 8 1.56 -1.23 13.27
N ILE A 9 2.66 -0.64 12.77
CA ILE A 9 3.70 -1.36 12.04
C ILE A 9 4.36 -2.42 12.95
N VAL A 10 4.68 -2.07 14.19
CA VAL A 10 5.30 -3.00 15.13
C VAL A 10 4.32 -4.11 15.53
N VAL A 11 3.08 -3.78 15.83
CA VAL A 11 2.04 -4.77 16.18
C VAL A 11 1.77 -5.71 15.02
N SER A 12 1.63 -5.19 13.79
CA SER A 12 1.43 -6.04 12.61
C SER A 12 2.61 -6.98 12.35
N ALA A 13 3.84 -6.52 12.56
CA ALA A 13 5.03 -7.37 12.46
C ALA A 13 5.01 -8.47 13.54
N ALA A 14 4.72 -8.12 14.80
CA ALA A 14 4.64 -9.08 15.89
C ALA A 14 3.56 -10.14 15.65
N VAL A 15 2.38 -9.74 15.17
CA VAL A 15 1.29 -10.66 14.82
C VAL A 15 1.69 -11.58 13.68
N SER A 16 2.35 -11.06 12.63
CA SER A 16 2.81 -11.88 11.51
C SER A 16 3.84 -12.92 11.96
N VAL A 17 4.80 -12.53 12.79
CA VAL A 17 5.80 -13.46 13.36
C VAL A 17 5.13 -14.50 14.23
N ALA A 18 4.16 -14.11 15.07
CA ALA A 18 3.41 -15.05 15.93
C ALA A 18 2.68 -16.10 15.08
N ILE A 19 1.96 -15.68 14.03
CA ILE A 19 1.26 -16.61 13.11
C ILE A 19 2.25 -17.56 12.45
N THR A 20 3.41 -17.08 12.04
CA THR A 20 4.45 -17.90 11.41
C THR A 20 5.04 -18.92 12.39
N CYS A 21 5.21 -18.55 13.65
CA CYS A 21 5.66 -19.49 14.70
C CYS A 21 4.63 -20.58 15.03
N TYR A 22 3.33 -20.25 14.94
CA TYR A 22 2.26 -21.24 15.13
C TYR A 22 2.12 -22.22 13.95
N PHE A 23 2.42 -21.77 12.73
CA PHE A 23 2.29 -22.55 11.50
C PHE A 23 3.59 -22.56 10.68
N PRO A 24 4.69 -23.14 11.20
CA PRO A 24 6.03 -22.98 10.60
C PRO A 24 6.17 -23.62 9.21
N ASN A 25 5.30 -24.57 8.84
CA ASN A 25 5.41 -25.33 7.57
C ASN A 25 4.23 -25.12 6.61
N ALA A 26 3.42 -24.08 6.84
CA ALA A 26 2.19 -23.89 6.04
C ALA A 26 2.47 -23.66 4.54
N LEU A 27 3.57 -23.01 4.19
CA LEU A 27 3.94 -22.76 2.78
C LEU A 27 4.72 -23.93 2.15
N GLN A 28 5.44 -24.71 2.94
CA GLN A 28 6.31 -25.76 2.44
C GLN A 28 5.53 -26.92 1.81
N GLY A 29 4.32 -27.20 2.32
CA GLY A 29 3.44 -28.28 1.86
C GLY A 29 2.50 -27.92 0.73
N SER A 30 2.36 -26.66 0.35
CA SER A 30 1.30 -26.23 -0.58
C SER A 30 1.80 -25.28 -1.67
N GLU A 31 1.92 -25.80 -2.90
CA GLU A 31 2.18 -24.99 -4.11
C GLU A 31 1.06 -23.98 -4.35
N LYS A 32 -0.19 -24.40 -4.12
CA LYS A 32 -1.35 -23.52 -4.24
C LYS A 32 -1.29 -22.31 -3.32
N ALA A 33 -0.66 -22.43 -2.14
CA ALA A 33 -0.48 -21.31 -1.23
C ALA A 33 0.54 -20.31 -1.79
N LEU A 34 1.62 -20.77 -2.40
CA LEU A 34 2.63 -19.91 -3.05
C LEU A 34 2.03 -19.17 -4.24
N GLU A 35 1.29 -19.86 -5.11
CA GLU A 35 0.56 -19.25 -6.24
C GLU A 35 -0.48 -18.24 -5.75
N GLY A 36 -1.19 -18.52 -4.66
CA GLY A 36 -2.14 -17.62 -4.03
C GLY A 36 -1.47 -16.34 -3.56
N ILE A 37 -0.30 -16.43 -2.93
CA ILE A 37 0.48 -15.27 -2.50
C ILE A 37 0.89 -14.43 -3.71
N ILE A 38 1.42 -15.03 -4.77
CA ILE A 38 1.80 -14.31 -5.99
C ILE A 38 0.60 -13.56 -6.55
N SER A 39 -0.56 -14.21 -6.68
CA SER A 39 -1.77 -13.61 -7.22
C SER A 39 -2.24 -12.42 -6.39
N VAL A 40 -2.33 -12.58 -5.07
CA VAL A 40 -2.79 -11.52 -4.16
C VAL A 40 -1.83 -10.33 -4.17
N PHE A 41 -0.52 -10.56 -4.06
CA PHE A 41 0.47 -9.48 -4.04
C PHE A 41 0.58 -8.76 -5.38
N SER A 42 0.42 -9.45 -6.50
CA SER A 42 0.39 -8.84 -7.84
C SER A 42 -0.82 -7.91 -7.99
N ILE A 43 -2.00 -8.33 -7.54
CA ILE A 43 -3.21 -7.50 -7.56
C ILE A 43 -3.03 -6.28 -6.65
N LEU A 44 -2.54 -6.47 -5.42
CA LEU A 44 -2.31 -5.38 -4.47
C LEU A 44 -1.27 -4.38 -5.00
N ALA A 45 -0.19 -4.86 -5.62
CA ALA A 45 0.80 -3.99 -6.25
C ALA A 45 0.19 -3.17 -7.38
N GLY A 46 -0.60 -3.79 -8.25
CA GLY A 46 -1.31 -3.10 -9.34
C GLY A 46 -2.26 -2.02 -8.83
N VAL A 47 -3.05 -2.33 -7.80
CA VAL A 47 -3.93 -1.34 -7.15
C VAL A 47 -3.13 -0.17 -6.57
N LEU A 48 -2.01 -0.43 -5.89
CA LEU A 48 -1.17 0.63 -5.33
C LEU A 48 -0.56 1.53 -6.40
N VAL A 49 -0.10 0.96 -7.51
CA VAL A 49 0.42 1.75 -8.65
C VAL A 49 -0.67 2.64 -9.22
N ALA A 50 -1.89 2.11 -9.42
CA ALA A 50 -3.02 2.90 -9.87
C ALA A 50 -3.34 4.07 -8.91
N VAL A 51 -3.34 3.81 -7.61
CA VAL A 51 -3.55 4.84 -6.58
C VAL A 51 -2.45 5.90 -6.61
N MET A 52 -1.19 5.50 -6.73
CA MET A 52 -0.07 6.44 -6.84
C MET A 52 -0.19 7.33 -8.08
N SER A 53 -0.63 6.77 -9.21
CA SER A 53 -0.88 7.53 -10.44
C SER A 53 -1.95 8.60 -10.23
N ILE A 54 -3.02 8.27 -9.51
CA ILE A 54 -4.11 9.21 -9.22
C ILE A 54 -3.66 10.32 -8.24
N ILE A 55 -2.89 9.98 -7.21
CA ILE A 55 -2.43 10.95 -6.20
C ILE A 55 -1.30 11.83 -6.76
N GLY A 56 -0.49 11.30 -7.65
CA GLY A 56 0.66 11.98 -8.26
C GLY A 56 0.31 12.96 -9.36
N ASP A 57 -0.97 13.11 -9.72
CA ASP A 57 -1.40 14.04 -10.78
C ASP A 57 -1.13 15.50 -10.37
N PRO A 58 -0.24 16.22 -11.07
CA PRO A 58 0.12 17.60 -10.76
C PRO A 58 -1.01 18.60 -10.99
N SER A 59 -2.07 18.22 -11.70
CA SER A 59 -3.25 19.09 -11.90
C SER A 59 -3.92 19.52 -10.59
N MET A 60 -3.64 18.78 -9.51
CA MET A 60 -4.11 19.07 -8.16
C MET A 60 -3.35 20.20 -7.44
N LEU A 61 -2.16 20.60 -7.93
CA LEU A 61 -1.29 21.59 -7.28
C LEU A 61 -1.57 23.03 -7.72
N LEU A 62 -2.48 23.26 -8.68
CA LEU A 62 -2.68 24.54 -9.36
C LEU A 62 -3.70 25.47 -8.70
N THR A 63 -3.83 25.48 -7.38
CA THR A 63 -4.78 26.42 -6.74
C THR A 63 -4.08 27.48 -5.87
N GLY A 64 -3.80 28.60 -6.46
CA GLY A 64 -4.02 29.96 -5.91
C GLY A 64 -3.00 30.52 -4.92
N ASN A 65 -2.28 29.77 -4.11
CA ASN A 65 -1.34 30.34 -3.16
C ASN A 65 -0.09 29.45 -3.02
N TRP A 66 1.05 29.93 -3.48
CA TRP A 66 2.29 29.16 -3.55
C TRP A 66 2.77 28.57 -2.19
N ARG A 67 2.46 29.24 -1.07
CA ARG A 67 2.81 28.75 0.29
C ARG A 67 1.95 27.55 0.70
N LEU A 68 0.65 27.61 0.45
CA LEU A 68 -0.28 26.50 0.69
C LEU A 68 0.02 25.33 -0.26
N GLY A 69 0.36 25.63 -1.51
CA GLY A 69 0.78 24.63 -2.50
C GLY A 69 2.03 23.85 -2.08
N TYR A 70 3.01 24.51 -1.44
CA TYR A 70 4.24 23.86 -0.99
C TYR A 70 4.00 22.89 0.18
N GLU A 71 3.18 23.28 1.17
CA GLU A 71 2.84 22.40 2.31
C GLU A 71 2.02 21.18 1.85
N HIS A 72 1.04 21.38 0.96
CA HIS A 72 0.29 20.29 0.34
C HIS A 72 1.17 19.36 -0.50
N ALA A 73 2.08 19.91 -1.30
CA ALA A 73 3.02 19.10 -2.10
C ALA A 73 3.90 18.21 -1.21
N LYS A 74 4.39 18.75 -0.09
CA LYS A 74 5.20 18.00 0.86
C LYS A 74 4.43 16.86 1.55
N GLU A 75 3.16 17.10 1.87
CA GLU A 75 2.31 16.05 2.45
C GLU A 75 1.99 14.95 1.44
N ILE A 76 1.67 15.32 0.18
CA ILE A 76 1.45 14.39 -0.93
C ILE A 76 2.72 13.56 -1.18
N GLN A 77 3.88 14.19 -1.26
CA GLN A 77 5.16 13.51 -1.46
C GLN A 77 5.44 12.49 -0.35
N ARG A 78 5.12 12.82 0.90
CA ARG A 78 5.27 11.90 2.03
C ARG A 78 4.31 10.70 1.94
N ARG A 79 3.07 10.92 1.48
CA ARG A 79 2.10 9.84 1.26
C ARG A 79 2.56 8.91 0.13
N ILE A 80 3.02 9.47 -0.99
CA ILE A 80 3.58 8.72 -2.12
C ILE A 80 4.78 7.88 -1.69
N SER A 81 5.72 8.44 -0.91
CA SER A 81 6.87 7.70 -0.38
C SER A 81 6.47 6.50 0.49
N ASN A 82 5.42 6.63 1.30
CA ASN A 82 4.93 5.50 2.10
C ASN A 82 4.33 4.38 1.22
N TYR A 83 3.60 4.72 0.17
CA TYR A 83 3.06 3.74 -0.78
C TYR A 83 4.18 3.09 -1.60
N ALA A 84 5.20 3.85 -2.00
CA ALA A 84 6.38 3.31 -2.69
C ALA A 84 7.11 2.25 -1.84
N ASN A 85 7.30 2.50 -0.54
CA ASN A 85 7.89 1.53 0.38
C ASN A 85 7.03 0.26 0.51
N LEU A 86 5.70 0.39 0.48
CA LEU A 86 4.81 -0.77 0.53
C LEU A 86 4.86 -1.58 -0.77
N ILE A 87 4.94 -0.92 -1.93
CA ILE A 87 5.16 -1.60 -3.22
C ILE A 87 6.51 -2.31 -3.21
N ALA A 88 7.57 -1.67 -2.72
CA ALA A 88 8.88 -2.31 -2.60
C ALA A 88 8.83 -3.58 -1.73
N LEU A 89 8.09 -3.54 -0.62
CA LEU A 89 7.85 -4.74 0.20
C LEU A 89 7.15 -5.85 -0.60
N TYR A 90 6.12 -5.51 -1.39
CA TYR A 90 5.42 -6.51 -2.21
C TYR A 90 6.33 -7.12 -3.26
N VAL A 91 7.16 -6.31 -3.92
CA VAL A 91 8.15 -6.80 -4.89
C VAL A 91 9.14 -7.75 -4.21
N VAL A 92 9.62 -7.43 -3.01
CA VAL A 92 10.52 -8.31 -2.23
C VAL A 92 9.82 -9.62 -1.89
N VAL A 93 8.56 -9.60 -1.48
CA VAL A 93 7.78 -10.83 -1.21
C VAL A 93 7.63 -11.66 -2.49
N LEU A 94 7.27 -11.04 -3.61
CA LEU A 94 7.12 -11.74 -4.91
C LEU A 94 8.42 -12.40 -5.36
N ILE A 95 9.54 -11.68 -5.27
CA ILE A 95 10.86 -12.24 -5.58
C ILE A 95 11.18 -13.39 -4.62
N GLY A 96 10.91 -13.23 -3.33
CA GLY A 96 11.12 -14.28 -2.33
C GLY A 96 10.32 -15.55 -2.65
N VAL A 97 9.05 -15.41 -3.00
CA VAL A 97 8.20 -16.56 -3.38
C VAL A 97 8.71 -17.22 -4.66
N LEU A 98 9.11 -16.45 -5.69
CA LEU A 98 9.69 -17.01 -6.90
C LEU A 98 10.97 -17.81 -6.60
N VAL A 99 11.86 -17.27 -5.79
CA VAL A 99 13.08 -17.96 -5.37
C VAL A 99 12.74 -19.27 -4.65
N LEU A 100 11.75 -19.25 -3.74
CA LEU A 100 11.31 -20.46 -3.04
C LEU A 100 10.73 -21.52 -3.97
N MET A 101 9.98 -21.12 -5.01
CA MET A 101 9.48 -22.05 -6.02
C MET A 101 10.62 -22.75 -6.76
N VAL A 102 11.61 -21.97 -7.22
CA VAL A 102 12.78 -22.51 -7.91
C VAL A 102 13.61 -23.45 -7.01
N LEU A 103 13.80 -23.09 -5.74
CA LEU A 103 14.52 -23.92 -4.77
C LEU A 103 13.78 -25.23 -4.49
N LYS A 104 12.44 -25.18 -4.41
CA LYS A 104 11.61 -26.36 -4.19
C LYS A 104 11.69 -27.34 -5.38
N ASP A 105 11.61 -26.83 -6.62
CA ASP A 105 11.75 -27.61 -7.83
C ASP A 105 13.15 -28.25 -7.95
N GLY A 106 14.17 -27.58 -7.46
CA GLY A 106 15.54 -28.07 -7.40
C GLY A 106 15.81 -29.12 -6.30
N GLY A 107 14.80 -29.51 -5.52
CA GLY A 107 14.92 -30.53 -4.46
C GLY A 107 15.66 -30.04 -3.20
N ALA A 108 15.89 -28.75 -3.07
CA ALA A 108 16.59 -28.15 -1.95
C ALA A 108 15.65 -27.97 -0.74
N THR A 109 15.41 -29.05 0.01
CA THR A 109 14.55 -29.06 1.21
C THR A 109 15.20 -28.51 2.47
N GLU A 110 16.51 -28.23 2.44
CA GLU A 110 17.29 -27.80 3.62
C GLU A 110 17.04 -26.32 4.03
N TYR A 111 16.41 -25.50 3.17
CA TYR A 111 16.23 -24.06 3.42
C TYR A 111 14.89 -23.73 4.12
N ASN A 112 14.53 -24.50 5.15
CA ASN A 112 13.27 -24.30 5.90
C ASN A 112 13.13 -22.88 6.47
N TRP A 113 14.25 -22.24 6.88
CA TRP A 113 14.26 -20.87 7.36
C TRP A 113 13.80 -19.83 6.30
N ALA A 114 14.09 -20.08 5.02
CA ALA A 114 13.71 -19.19 3.93
C ALA A 114 12.18 -19.20 3.72
N PHE A 115 11.54 -20.36 3.82
CA PHE A 115 10.07 -20.47 3.78
C PHE A 115 9.43 -19.72 4.93
N THR A 116 9.97 -19.87 6.15
CA THR A 116 9.50 -19.16 7.35
C THR A 116 9.64 -17.64 7.20
N LEU A 117 10.76 -17.17 6.64
CA LEU A 117 11.02 -15.75 6.43
C LEU A 117 10.06 -15.15 5.41
N VAL A 118 9.87 -15.80 4.25
CA VAL A 118 8.93 -15.32 3.20
C VAL A 118 7.49 -15.36 3.71
N GLN A 119 7.11 -16.38 4.48
CA GLN A 119 5.79 -16.46 5.12
C GLN A 119 5.56 -15.28 6.07
N ALA A 120 6.55 -14.95 6.91
CA ALA A 120 6.45 -13.81 7.82
C ALA A 120 6.35 -12.48 7.06
N LEU A 121 7.15 -12.29 6.01
CA LEU A 121 7.09 -11.08 5.17
C LEU A 121 5.76 -10.95 4.43
N ALA A 122 5.23 -12.05 3.89
CA ALA A 122 3.94 -12.07 3.23
C ALA A 122 2.80 -11.73 4.21
N GLY A 123 2.77 -12.38 5.36
CA GLY A 123 1.78 -12.07 6.40
C GLY A 123 1.84 -10.61 6.85
N TRP A 124 3.05 -10.08 7.05
CA TRP A 124 3.24 -8.67 7.40
C TRP A 124 2.78 -7.73 6.29
N GLY A 125 3.12 -7.99 5.04
CA GLY A 125 2.68 -7.23 3.88
C GLY A 125 1.15 -7.18 3.77
N LEU A 126 0.46 -8.30 3.99
CA LEU A 126 -1.00 -8.37 4.01
C LEU A 126 -1.61 -7.52 5.14
N LEU A 127 -1.07 -7.61 6.35
CA LEU A 127 -1.54 -6.80 7.48
C LEU A 127 -1.34 -5.30 7.23
N LEU A 128 -0.23 -4.90 6.60
CA LEU A 128 0.01 -3.51 6.21
C LEU A 128 -0.93 -3.04 5.10
N SER A 129 -1.55 -3.93 4.35
CA SER A 129 -2.52 -3.61 3.29
C SER A 129 -3.91 -3.28 3.82
N VAL A 130 -4.28 -3.74 5.03
CA VAL A 130 -5.62 -3.57 5.60
C VAL A 130 -6.04 -2.10 5.71
N PRO A 131 -5.21 -1.13 6.12
CA PRO A 131 -5.60 0.27 6.19
C PRO A 131 -5.67 0.99 4.82
N LEU A 132 -5.23 0.36 3.72
CA LEU A 132 -5.22 0.99 2.39
C LEU A 132 -6.60 1.44 1.92
N PRO A 133 -7.66 0.60 1.94
CA PRO A 133 -8.99 1.01 1.51
C PRO A 133 -9.50 2.23 2.28
N TYR A 134 -9.26 2.27 3.59
CA TYR A 134 -9.68 3.39 4.44
C TYR A 134 -8.93 4.69 4.13
N SER A 135 -7.65 4.59 3.82
CA SER A 135 -6.85 5.76 3.43
C SER A 135 -7.28 6.32 2.06
N LEU A 136 -7.70 5.45 1.14
CA LEU A 136 -8.24 5.84 -0.16
C LEU A 136 -9.59 6.54 -0.03
N MET A 137 -10.50 6.01 0.79
CA MET A 137 -11.78 6.66 1.06
C MET A 137 -11.59 8.05 1.67
N ALA A 138 -10.63 8.22 2.58
CA ALA A 138 -10.31 9.53 3.16
C ALA A 138 -9.86 10.52 2.09
N ILE A 139 -8.97 10.11 1.17
CA ILE A 139 -8.48 10.96 0.08
C ILE A 139 -9.64 11.35 -0.87
N GLN A 140 -10.53 10.41 -1.20
CA GLN A 140 -11.68 10.70 -2.05
C GLN A 140 -12.65 11.69 -1.40
N LYS A 141 -12.88 11.56 -0.09
CA LYS A 141 -13.72 12.47 0.67
C LYS A 141 -13.13 13.88 0.73
N ASP A 142 -11.84 14.00 0.95
CA ASP A 142 -11.13 15.29 0.96
C ASP A 142 -11.28 15.96 -0.41
N ARG A 143 -11.11 15.23 -1.52
CA ARG A 143 -11.29 15.74 -2.89
C ARG A 143 -12.69 16.25 -3.16
N MET A 144 -13.71 15.48 -2.79
CA MET A 144 -15.10 15.89 -2.98
C MET A 144 -15.42 17.17 -2.19
N THR A 145 -14.91 17.28 -0.98
CA THR A 145 -15.11 18.46 -0.14
C THR A 145 -14.44 19.71 -0.74
N GLU A 146 -13.22 19.57 -1.26
CA GLU A 146 -12.53 20.68 -1.94
C GLU A 146 -13.25 21.12 -3.21
N GLU A 147 -13.75 20.18 -4.02
CA GLU A 147 -14.48 20.52 -5.24
C GLU A 147 -15.82 21.20 -4.94
N VAL A 148 -16.54 20.76 -3.92
CA VAL A 148 -17.78 21.43 -3.47
C VAL A 148 -17.49 22.83 -2.96
N ASN A 149 -16.42 23.04 -2.20
CA ASN A 149 -16.02 24.36 -1.72
C ASN A 149 -15.59 25.28 -2.86
N ARG A 150 -14.92 24.75 -3.88
CA ARG A 150 -14.54 25.46 -5.09
C ARG A 150 -15.77 25.95 -5.86
N ARG A 151 -16.79 25.11 -6.04
CA ARG A 151 -18.05 25.47 -6.69
C ARG A 151 -18.83 26.52 -5.89
N LYS A 152 -18.77 26.47 -4.56
CA LYS A 152 -19.37 27.49 -3.69
C LYS A 152 -18.62 28.82 -3.72
N ALA A 153 -17.30 28.82 -3.91
CA ALA A 153 -16.46 30.01 -3.98
C ALA A 153 -16.49 30.69 -5.37
N SER A 154 -16.98 30.00 -6.40
CA SER A 154 -17.31 30.61 -7.69
C SER A 154 -18.79 30.98 -7.67
N PRO A 155 -19.15 32.18 -7.17
CA PRO A 155 -20.53 32.64 -7.26
C PRO A 155 -20.85 32.77 -8.75
N SER A 156 -21.99 32.24 -9.15
CA SER A 156 -22.56 32.33 -10.50
C SER A 156 -22.65 33.82 -10.91
N GLY A 157 -21.58 34.34 -11.41
CA GLY A 157 -21.59 35.64 -12.09
C GLY A 157 -21.96 35.40 -13.53
N ASN A 158 -23.23 35.18 -13.83
CA ASN A 158 -23.84 35.65 -15.06
C ASN A 158 -25.23 35.02 -15.29
N GLU A 159 -26.20 35.35 -14.44
CA GLU A 159 -27.61 35.33 -14.86
C GLU A 159 -28.20 36.71 -14.61
N GLY A 160 -28.13 37.57 -15.61
CA GLY A 160 -28.78 38.90 -15.51
C GLY A 160 -28.25 39.91 -16.49
N SER A 161 -28.19 39.55 -17.77
CA SER A 161 -28.15 40.57 -18.81
C SER A 161 -28.96 40.09 -20.02
N LYS A 162 -30.25 40.29 -19.92
CA LYS A 162 -31.14 40.54 -21.05
C LYS A 162 -32.23 41.48 -20.60
#